data_01e8a6abf7a9477a3ce3d2860180139e
#
_entry.id   01e8a6abf7a9477a3ce3d2860180139e
#
_cell.length_a   1.000
_cell.length_b   1.000
_cell.length_c   1.000
_cell.angle_alpha   90.00
_cell.angle_beta   90.00
_cell.angle_gamma   90.00
#
_symmetry.space_group_name_H-M   'P 1'
#
loop_
_entity.id
_entity.type
_entity.pdbx_description
1 polymer ?
#
loop_
_entity_poly.entity_id
_entity_poly.type
_entity_poly.pdbx_seq_one_letter_code
_entity_poly.pdbx_strand_id
1 'polypeptide(L)'
;MFGSNFCKRSAQVAVFLVFGTAAVSGSAAWQATSPASSPAWQRPPATAPAPAPAPITLADILRGAYGPYRVNNDLLSYHLDIRVDPDKQTISGKNSIRFKMLQDGARIQLDLHSALGVDKILLGTTPLQYVRDSGAVFVDFPETLHAGQEYTIDFYYSGHPLTTARFGGFTFGKDPAGRPWIYTACEDIGASVWWPNKDQWRDEVENMQISVAIPNGLVDVSNGKFLGKTDLGDGYTRWDWLVQYPINNYDVALNIGTYVHFSDQLGDLPLDFYVLPEDLEKAKKQFAQAKGMIEAYEHYFGEYPFKKDGYKLVEVPYSGMEHQSAVAYGNHFTNGYLGRDWTGVGVSPKFDFIIIHESGHEWFGNAVTAADRSDMWIHEGWTTYLEVLYVEYTFGHDDALKYVNGYKPKVQNREPIIAERGIAATPPQDMYFKGALFLNTLRNVINDDARWWALIRDFYQHFKYQNIMTEDVVAYFNQQTQLYLTPLFDQYLRHTAIPTLELKFNEADGTVDYRWQADEPDFAMPIRVGKKTDWQIIQATTYWQTMKTPLKKNEFDVATDLYFVNVSKQ
;
A
#
# COMPACT_ATOMS: atom_id res chain seq x y z
N MET A 1 6.41 0.94 -39.31
CA MET A 1 7.71 0.37 -38.84
C MET A 1 7.89 0.90 -37.43
N PHE A 2 7.46 0.14 -36.45
CA PHE A 2 7.62 0.48 -35.04
C PHE A 2 8.77 -0.36 -34.49
N GLY A 3 9.86 0.31 -34.13
CA GLY A 3 11.00 -0.30 -33.48
C GLY A 3 10.69 -0.50 -31.99
N SER A 4 10.60 -1.75 -31.56
CA SER A 4 10.40 -2.14 -30.18
C SER A 4 11.74 -2.08 -29.43
N ASN A 5 11.94 -1.08 -28.60
CA ASN A 5 12.93 -1.16 -27.54
C ASN A 5 12.26 -1.80 -26.32
N PHE A 6 12.40 -3.11 -26.19
CA PHE A 6 12.02 -3.83 -24.98
C PHE A 6 13.04 -3.53 -23.87
N CYS A 7 12.64 -2.73 -22.91
CA CYS A 7 13.40 -2.55 -21.68
C CYS A 7 13.14 -3.77 -20.77
N LYS A 8 14.18 -4.51 -20.42
CA LYS A 8 14.13 -5.67 -19.50
C LYS A 8 13.92 -5.15 -18.07
N ARG A 9 12.89 -5.58 -17.40
CA ARG A 9 12.55 -5.17 -16.02
C ARG A 9 12.69 -6.29 -15.00
N SER A 10 13.13 -5.90 -13.81
CA SER A 10 13.23 -6.76 -12.62
C SER A 10 11.87 -6.91 -11.97
N ALA A 11 11.35 -8.12 -11.86
CA ALA A 11 10.33 -8.44 -10.89
C ALA A 11 11.00 -8.44 -9.50
N GLN A 12 11.13 -7.26 -8.90
CA GLN A 12 11.37 -7.20 -7.48
C GLN A 12 10.01 -7.31 -6.81
N VAL A 13 9.74 -8.48 -6.27
CA VAL A 13 8.62 -8.72 -5.37
C VAL A 13 8.66 -7.68 -4.27
N ALA A 14 7.56 -6.96 -4.04
CA ALA A 14 7.42 -6.12 -2.88
C ALA A 14 7.76 -6.96 -1.66
N VAL A 15 8.87 -6.63 -1.06
CA VAL A 15 9.24 -7.22 0.20
C VAL A 15 8.54 -6.36 1.24
N PHE A 16 7.29 -6.71 1.52
CA PHE A 16 6.88 -6.53 2.90
C PHE A 16 7.99 -7.19 3.72
N LEU A 17 8.57 -6.46 4.60
CA LEU A 17 9.81 -6.77 5.30
C LEU A 17 9.72 -8.06 6.12
N VAL A 18 9.72 -9.21 5.45
CA VAL A 18 9.74 -10.52 6.09
C VAL A 18 11.15 -11.08 6.01
N PHE A 19 11.91 -10.87 7.09
CA PHE A 19 13.09 -11.68 7.35
C PHE A 19 12.65 -13.00 7.97
N GLY A 20 12.62 -14.06 7.17
CA GLY A 20 12.42 -15.41 7.65
C GLY A 20 13.56 -15.81 8.59
N THR A 21 13.24 -16.11 9.85
CA THR A 21 14.16 -16.80 10.76
C THR A 21 14.10 -18.30 10.49
N ALA A 22 15.19 -18.87 9.98
CA ALA A 22 15.39 -20.30 10.01
C ALA A 22 15.54 -20.74 11.47
N ALA A 23 14.60 -21.55 11.96
CA ALA A 23 14.67 -22.17 13.26
C ALA A 23 15.71 -23.30 13.22
N VAL A 24 16.81 -23.14 13.94
CA VAL A 24 17.71 -24.24 14.34
C VAL A 24 17.44 -24.54 15.79
N SER A 25 16.92 -25.73 16.06
CA SER A 25 16.74 -26.26 17.42
C SER A 25 18.06 -26.64 18.03
N GLY A 26 18.42 -26.03 19.16
CA GLY A 26 19.57 -26.39 19.98
C GLY A 26 19.42 -25.83 21.39
N SER A 27 19.09 -26.71 22.34
CA SER A 27 19.06 -26.42 23.76
C SER A 27 20.47 -26.27 24.34
N ALA A 28 20.79 -25.12 24.95
CA ALA A 28 21.92 -25.03 25.89
C ALA A 28 21.73 -23.88 26.89
N ALA A 29 22.14 -24.15 28.10
CA ALA A 29 21.95 -23.41 29.34
C ALA A 29 22.62 -22.02 29.37
N TRP A 30 21.98 -21.10 30.09
CA TRP A 30 22.49 -19.77 30.42
C TRP A 30 23.64 -19.80 31.41
N GLN A 31 24.77 -19.22 31.03
CA GLN A 31 25.75 -18.67 31.98
C GLN A 31 26.01 -17.21 31.64
N ALA A 32 25.87 -16.35 32.66
CA ALA A 32 26.07 -14.91 32.54
C ALA A 32 27.57 -14.58 32.52
N THR A 33 28.02 -13.83 31.51
CA THR A 33 29.34 -13.16 31.53
C THR A 33 29.20 -11.73 31.02
N SER A 34 29.94 -10.83 31.67
CA SER A 34 29.97 -9.37 31.56
C SER A 34 30.42 -8.84 30.19
N PRO A 35 30.21 -7.51 29.88
CA PRO A 35 30.20 -7.00 28.53
C PRO A 35 31.59 -6.81 27.93
N ALA A 36 31.83 -7.34 26.75
CA ALA A 36 33.01 -7.07 25.93
C ALA A 36 32.60 -6.18 24.73
N SER A 37 33.49 -5.21 24.48
CA SER A 37 33.53 -4.21 23.42
C SER A 37 32.82 -4.53 22.10
N SER A 38 32.07 -3.55 21.61
CA SER A 38 31.39 -3.52 20.29
C SER A 38 32.34 -3.78 19.12
N PRO A 39 32.02 -4.70 18.21
CA PRO A 39 32.74 -4.81 16.95
C PRO A 39 32.34 -3.70 15.99
N ALA A 40 33.33 -3.09 15.37
CA ALA A 40 33.17 -2.16 14.26
C ALA A 40 32.32 -2.78 13.13
N TRP A 41 31.36 -2.02 12.62
CA TRP A 41 30.54 -2.37 11.48
C TRP A 41 31.40 -2.58 10.23
N GLN A 42 31.69 -3.82 9.88
CA GLN A 42 32.23 -4.17 8.58
C GLN A 42 31.08 -4.08 7.56
N ARG A 43 31.28 -3.29 6.49
CA ARG A 43 30.39 -3.32 5.32
C ARG A 43 30.22 -4.77 4.88
N PRO A 44 28.99 -5.25 4.64
CA PRO A 44 28.82 -6.53 3.98
C PRO A 44 29.51 -6.49 2.61
N PRO A 45 30.14 -7.59 2.18
CA PRO A 45 30.77 -7.65 0.87
C PRO A 45 29.72 -7.36 -0.21
N ALA A 46 30.16 -6.70 -1.28
CA ALA A 46 29.30 -6.38 -2.42
C ALA A 46 28.47 -7.60 -2.81
N THR A 47 27.15 -7.51 -2.63
CA THR A 47 26.23 -8.59 -2.95
C THR A 47 26.34 -8.91 -4.44
N ALA A 48 26.25 -10.20 -4.78
CA ALA A 48 26.12 -10.65 -6.15
C ALA A 48 25.06 -9.83 -6.91
N PRO A 49 25.23 -9.57 -8.20
CA PRO A 49 24.23 -8.83 -8.98
C PRO A 49 22.87 -9.48 -8.77
N ALA A 50 21.86 -8.64 -8.52
CA ALA A 50 20.50 -9.11 -8.36
C ALA A 50 20.12 -10.01 -9.55
N PRO A 51 19.38 -11.11 -9.36
CA PRO A 51 18.94 -11.93 -10.45
C PRO A 51 18.16 -11.07 -11.46
N ALA A 52 18.36 -11.35 -12.75
CA ALA A 52 17.63 -10.66 -13.79
C ALA A 52 16.11 -10.78 -13.54
N PRO A 53 15.34 -9.74 -13.89
CA PRO A 53 13.89 -9.74 -13.72
C PRO A 53 13.25 -10.94 -14.38
N ALA A 54 12.22 -11.49 -13.75
CA ALA A 54 11.37 -12.46 -14.39
C ALA A 54 10.71 -11.81 -15.63
N PRO A 55 10.63 -12.52 -16.76
CA PRO A 55 9.98 -11.97 -17.94
C PRO A 55 8.50 -11.73 -17.66
N ILE A 56 7.96 -10.62 -18.13
CA ILE A 56 6.53 -10.31 -18.09
C ILE A 56 5.79 -11.41 -18.87
N THR A 57 4.80 -12.01 -18.21
CA THR A 57 4.01 -13.10 -18.79
C THR A 57 2.68 -12.57 -19.35
N LEU A 58 2.01 -13.39 -20.17
CA LEU A 58 0.65 -13.08 -20.62
C LEU A 58 -0.33 -12.94 -19.45
N ALA A 59 -0.14 -13.69 -18.37
CA ALA A 59 -0.93 -13.58 -17.16
C ALA A 59 -0.79 -12.19 -16.52
N ASP A 60 0.43 -11.64 -16.44
CA ASP A 60 0.68 -10.32 -15.87
C ASP A 60 0.02 -9.22 -16.74
N ILE A 61 0.06 -9.38 -18.06
CA ILE A 61 -0.60 -8.45 -19.00
C ILE A 61 -2.13 -8.54 -18.87
N LEU A 62 -2.70 -9.75 -18.89
CA LEU A 62 -4.15 -9.94 -18.84
C LEU A 62 -4.74 -9.48 -17.50
N ARG A 63 -4.01 -9.66 -16.40
CA ARG A 63 -4.44 -9.19 -15.08
C ARG A 63 -4.25 -7.68 -14.92
N GLY A 64 -3.15 -7.10 -15.40
CA GLY A 64 -2.84 -5.68 -15.25
C GLY A 64 -3.58 -4.75 -16.20
N ALA A 65 -3.85 -5.21 -17.43
CA ALA A 65 -4.42 -4.36 -18.46
C ALA A 65 -5.91 -4.07 -18.25
N TYR A 66 -6.30 -2.82 -18.42
CA TYR A 66 -7.71 -2.41 -18.47
C TYR A 66 -8.24 -2.48 -19.92
N GLY A 67 -8.35 -3.74 -20.39
CA GLY A 67 -8.69 -4.05 -21.79
C GLY A 67 -10.17 -3.85 -22.14
N PRO A 68 -10.57 -4.09 -23.42
CA PRO A 68 -11.89 -3.76 -23.92
C PRO A 68 -13.06 -4.47 -23.22
N TYR A 69 -12.81 -5.65 -22.64
CA TYR A 69 -13.84 -6.42 -21.91
C TYR A 69 -13.89 -6.12 -20.40
N ARG A 70 -13.04 -5.20 -19.94
CA ARG A 70 -13.12 -4.60 -18.61
C ARG A 70 -13.64 -3.18 -18.66
N VAL A 71 -13.21 -2.39 -19.66
CA VAL A 71 -13.63 -0.99 -19.84
C VAL A 71 -15.09 -0.85 -20.27
N ASN A 72 -15.69 -1.90 -20.83
CA ASN A 72 -17.07 -1.90 -21.30
C ASN A 72 -18.13 -2.10 -20.19
N ASN A 73 -17.70 -2.31 -18.96
CA ASN A 73 -18.60 -2.53 -17.83
C ASN A 73 -18.03 -1.88 -16.54
N ASP A 74 -18.93 -1.55 -15.64
CA ASP A 74 -18.71 -0.93 -14.33
C ASP A 74 -19.28 -1.86 -13.26
N LEU A 75 -18.48 -2.19 -12.27
CA LEU A 75 -18.87 -3.09 -11.18
C LEU A 75 -19.67 -2.31 -10.13
N LEU A 76 -20.80 -2.86 -9.72
CA LEU A 76 -21.66 -2.24 -8.73
C LEU A 76 -21.61 -2.94 -7.37
N SER A 77 -21.66 -4.27 -7.34
CA SER A 77 -21.56 -5.00 -6.08
C SER A 77 -21.12 -6.44 -6.27
N TYR A 78 -20.53 -6.98 -5.20
CA TYR A 78 -20.27 -8.41 -5.03
C TYR A 78 -21.09 -8.98 -3.86
N HIS A 79 -21.52 -10.24 -4.00
CA HIS A 79 -21.91 -11.08 -2.87
C HIS A 79 -21.15 -12.40 -2.93
N LEU A 80 -20.09 -12.47 -2.14
CA LEU A 80 -19.25 -13.63 -1.99
C LEU A 80 -19.87 -14.56 -0.92
N ASP A 81 -20.31 -15.75 -1.32
CA ASP A 81 -20.90 -16.76 -0.45
C ASP A 81 -20.12 -18.06 -0.61
N ILE A 82 -19.27 -18.37 0.36
CA ILE A 82 -18.29 -19.44 0.27
C ILE A 82 -18.26 -20.33 1.51
N ARG A 83 -17.78 -21.54 1.30
CA ARG A 83 -17.45 -22.51 2.34
C ARG A 83 -15.95 -22.81 2.32
N VAL A 84 -15.32 -22.76 3.48
CA VAL A 84 -13.91 -23.06 3.69
C VAL A 84 -13.79 -24.40 4.42
N ASP A 85 -13.08 -25.36 3.82
CA ASP A 85 -12.79 -26.68 4.41
C ASP A 85 -11.30 -26.75 4.78
N PRO A 86 -10.93 -26.54 6.06
CA PRO A 86 -9.54 -26.56 6.49
C PRO A 86 -8.88 -27.93 6.38
N ASP A 87 -9.64 -29.03 6.51
CA ASP A 87 -9.10 -30.37 6.47
C ASP A 87 -8.69 -30.77 5.05
N LYS A 88 -9.48 -30.37 4.06
CA LYS A 88 -9.18 -30.58 2.64
C LYS A 88 -8.35 -29.43 2.04
N GLN A 89 -8.21 -28.32 2.75
CA GLN A 89 -7.58 -27.09 2.24
C GLN A 89 -8.26 -26.62 0.93
N THR A 90 -9.59 -26.62 0.91
CA THR A 90 -10.38 -26.20 -0.24
C THR A 90 -11.36 -25.11 0.11
N ILE A 91 -11.73 -24.36 -0.91
CA ILE A 91 -12.87 -23.44 -0.88
C ILE A 91 -13.87 -23.80 -1.95
N SER A 92 -15.14 -23.50 -1.74
CA SER A 92 -16.20 -23.66 -2.73
C SER A 92 -17.32 -22.67 -2.46
N GLY A 93 -18.01 -22.24 -3.49
CA GLY A 93 -19.11 -21.31 -3.35
C GLY A 93 -19.38 -20.53 -4.61
N LYS A 94 -19.87 -19.32 -4.43
CA LYS A 94 -20.15 -18.40 -5.54
C LYS A 94 -19.81 -16.96 -5.21
N ASN A 95 -19.57 -16.17 -6.26
CA ASN A 95 -19.67 -14.71 -6.22
C ASN A 95 -20.83 -14.28 -7.11
N SER A 96 -21.82 -13.59 -6.56
CA SER A 96 -22.85 -12.90 -7.33
C SER A 96 -22.31 -11.52 -7.70
N ILE A 97 -22.12 -11.29 -9.00
CA ILE A 97 -21.45 -10.10 -9.55
C ILE A 97 -22.50 -9.25 -10.25
N ARG A 98 -22.80 -8.08 -9.67
CA ARG A 98 -23.68 -7.08 -10.29
C ARG A 98 -22.84 -6.02 -10.97
N PHE A 99 -23.13 -5.75 -12.22
CA PHE A 99 -22.40 -4.78 -13.03
C PHE A 99 -23.34 -4.04 -13.98
N LYS A 100 -22.92 -2.86 -14.45
CA LYS A 100 -23.59 -2.05 -15.44
C LYS A 100 -22.76 -2.02 -16.71
N MET A 101 -23.38 -2.28 -17.85
CA MET A 101 -22.70 -2.09 -19.13
C MET A 101 -22.52 -0.61 -19.44
N LEU A 102 -21.31 -0.22 -19.79
CA LEU A 102 -20.97 1.14 -20.25
C LEU A 102 -21.04 1.25 -21.79
N GLN A 103 -20.90 0.11 -22.49
CA GLN A 103 -20.97 -0.02 -23.93
C GLN A 103 -21.73 -1.30 -24.28
N ASP A 104 -22.41 -1.32 -25.44
CA ASP A 104 -23.02 -2.55 -25.94
C ASP A 104 -21.95 -3.63 -26.16
N GLY A 105 -22.25 -4.86 -25.73
CA GLY A 105 -21.31 -5.96 -25.87
C GLY A 105 -21.88 -7.30 -25.43
N ALA A 106 -21.28 -8.38 -25.89
CA ALA A 106 -21.68 -9.74 -25.53
C ALA A 106 -20.56 -10.50 -24.79
N ARG A 107 -19.56 -9.79 -24.28
CA ARG A 107 -18.43 -10.38 -23.51
C ARG A 107 -17.93 -9.41 -22.47
N ILE A 108 -17.61 -9.94 -21.26
CA ILE A 108 -16.86 -9.26 -20.22
C ILE A 108 -15.65 -10.11 -19.82
N GLN A 109 -14.65 -9.50 -19.17
CA GLN A 109 -13.52 -10.19 -18.56
C GLN A 109 -13.62 -10.11 -17.04
N LEU A 110 -13.55 -11.28 -16.41
CA LEU A 110 -13.27 -11.50 -14.99
C LEU A 110 -11.96 -12.30 -14.88
N ASP A 111 -11.54 -12.56 -13.65
CA ASP A 111 -10.32 -13.30 -13.40
C ASP A 111 -10.55 -14.35 -12.31
N LEU A 112 -9.92 -15.52 -12.47
CA LEU A 112 -9.85 -16.58 -11.50
C LEU A 112 -8.61 -17.44 -11.81
N HIS A 113 -7.72 -17.55 -10.83
CA HIS A 113 -6.48 -18.32 -11.01
C HIS A 113 -6.77 -19.79 -11.36
N SER A 114 -5.90 -20.39 -12.20
CA SER A 114 -6.10 -21.75 -12.74
C SER A 114 -6.12 -22.87 -11.69
N ALA A 115 -5.65 -22.61 -10.47
CA ALA A 115 -5.76 -23.53 -9.33
C ALA A 115 -7.21 -23.78 -8.88
N LEU A 116 -8.14 -22.88 -9.26
CA LEU A 116 -9.55 -22.97 -8.97
C LEU A 116 -10.34 -23.34 -10.23
N GLY A 117 -11.30 -24.25 -10.08
CA GLY A 117 -12.23 -24.63 -11.13
C GLY A 117 -13.39 -23.63 -11.25
N VAL A 118 -13.84 -23.41 -12.48
CA VAL A 118 -15.14 -22.76 -12.74
C VAL A 118 -16.19 -23.86 -12.81
N ASP A 119 -17.08 -23.91 -11.83
CA ASP A 119 -18.13 -24.96 -11.80
C ASP A 119 -19.26 -24.62 -12.77
N LYS A 120 -19.72 -23.36 -12.78
CA LYS A 120 -20.69 -22.80 -13.72
C LYS A 120 -20.78 -21.28 -13.56
N ILE A 121 -21.21 -20.61 -14.62
CA ILE A 121 -21.59 -19.18 -14.59
C ILE A 121 -23.00 -19.05 -15.09
N LEU A 122 -23.88 -18.35 -14.37
CA LEU A 122 -25.29 -18.21 -14.70
C LEU A 122 -25.70 -16.74 -14.84
N LEU A 123 -26.50 -16.43 -15.85
CA LEU A 123 -27.31 -15.20 -15.92
C LEU A 123 -28.76 -15.58 -15.58
N GLY A 124 -29.19 -15.30 -14.35
CA GLY A 124 -30.42 -15.87 -13.80
C GLY A 124 -30.34 -17.40 -13.75
N THR A 125 -31.10 -18.11 -14.60
CA THR A 125 -31.06 -19.57 -14.73
C THR A 125 -30.29 -20.05 -15.97
N THR A 126 -29.85 -19.13 -16.85
CA THR A 126 -29.20 -19.44 -18.13
C THR A 126 -27.71 -19.66 -17.93
N PRO A 127 -27.17 -20.86 -18.26
CA PRO A 127 -25.74 -21.09 -18.24
C PRO A 127 -25.02 -20.27 -19.31
N LEU A 128 -23.94 -19.59 -18.91
CA LEU A 128 -23.09 -18.82 -19.82
C LEU A 128 -21.90 -19.66 -20.29
N GLN A 129 -21.45 -19.39 -21.51
CA GLN A 129 -20.19 -19.91 -22.03
C GLN A 129 -19.04 -19.04 -21.54
N TYR A 130 -17.84 -19.59 -21.45
CA TYR A 130 -16.65 -18.83 -21.09
C TYR A 130 -15.39 -19.45 -21.71
N VAL A 131 -14.37 -18.62 -21.86
CA VAL A 131 -13.01 -19.04 -22.25
C VAL A 131 -12.05 -18.60 -21.15
N ARG A 132 -11.14 -19.50 -20.75
CA ARG A 132 -10.06 -19.16 -19.81
C ARG A 132 -8.75 -19.03 -20.56
N ASP A 133 -7.98 -17.96 -20.23
CA ASP A 133 -6.63 -17.78 -20.71
C ASP A 133 -5.78 -17.14 -19.59
N SER A 134 -4.75 -17.84 -19.14
CA SER A 134 -3.74 -17.33 -18.19
C SER A 134 -4.31 -16.66 -16.94
N GLY A 135 -5.42 -17.18 -16.41
CA GLY A 135 -6.13 -16.63 -15.24
C GLY A 135 -7.30 -15.72 -15.59
N ALA A 136 -7.33 -15.11 -16.78
CA ALA A 136 -8.51 -14.38 -17.25
C ALA A 136 -9.65 -15.35 -17.59
N VAL A 137 -10.89 -14.94 -17.30
CA VAL A 137 -12.13 -15.66 -17.64
C VAL A 137 -13.00 -14.73 -18.46
N PHE A 138 -13.03 -14.97 -19.77
CA PHE A 138 -13.88 -14.23 -20.70
C PHE A 138 -15.26 -14.88 -20.71
N VAL A 139 -16.25 -14.18 -20.20
CA VAL A 139 -17.65 -14.64 -20.10
C VAL A 139 -18.43 -14.17 -21.30
N ASP A 140 -19.02 -15.11 -22.06
CA ASP A 140 -19.80 -14.86 -23.27
C ASP A 140 -21.31 -14.90 -22.99
N PHE A 141 -22.00 -13.86 -23.40
CA PHE A 141 -23.46 -13.73 -23.29
C PHE A 141 -24.13 -14.13 -24.61
N PRO A 142 -25.27 -14.86 -24.55
CA PRO A 142 -25.97 -15.32 -25.76
C PRO A 142 -26.58 -14.15 -26.56
N GLU A 143 -26.82 -13.01 -25.91
CA GLU A 143 -27.37 -11.80 -26.52
C GLU A 143 -26.49 -10.60 -26.17
N THR A 144 -26.60 -9.53 -26.96
CA THR A 144 -25.91 -8.27 -26.65
C THR A 144 -26.50 -7.67 -25.39
N LEU A 145 -25.64 -7.41 -24.41
CA LEU A 145 -25.95 -6.60 -23.24
C LEU A 145 -25.86 -5.12 -23.64
N HIS A 146 -26.83 -4.32 -23.22
CA HIS A 146 -26.95 -2.93 -23.67
C HIS A 146 -26.37 -1.93 -22.68
N ALA A 147 -25.70 -0.89 -23.20
CA ALA A 147 -25.17 0.20 -22.41
C ALA A 147 -26.23 0.84 -21.51
N GLY A 148 -25.84 1.14 -20.27
CA GLY A 148 -26.71 1.71 -19.23
C GLY A 148 -27.58 0.68 -18.52
N GLN A 149 -27.64 -0.58 -18.95
CA GLN A 149 -28.40 -1.64 -18.28
C GLN A 149 -27.52 -2.37 -17.26
N GLU A 150 -28.16 -2.83 -16.19
CA GLU A 150 -27.53 -3.60 -15.12
C GLU A 150 -27.84 -5.08 -15.26
N TYR A 151 -26.84 -5.88 -14.95
CA TYR A 151 -26.92 -7.33 -15.03
C TYR A 151 -26.30 -7.94 -13.76
N THR A 152 -26.73 -9.15 -13.42
CA THR A 152 -26.15 -9.93 -12.32
C THR A 152 -25.85 -11.33 -12.81
N ILE A 153 -24.64 -11.79 -12.62
CA ILE A 153 -24.24 -13.17 -12.87
C ILE A 153 -23.85 -13.84 -11.56
N ASP A 154 -24.16 -15.13 -11.44
CA ASP A 154 -23.66 -16.00 -10.38
C ASP A 154 -22.50 -16.83 -10.90
N PHE A 155 -21.30 -16.59 -10.36
CA PHE A 155 -20.08 -17.29 -10.72
C PHE A 155 -19.75 -18.33 -9.66
N TYR A 156 -20.01 -19.61 -9.93
CA TYR A 156 -19.71 -20.73 -9.02
C TYR A 156 -18.32 -21.30 -9.29
N TYR A 157 -17.59 -21.56 -8.23
CA TYR A 157 -16.22 -22.04 -8.30
C TYR A 157 -15.83 -22.90 -7.10
N SER A 158 -14.78 -23.72 -7.29
CA SER A 158 -14.26 -24.54 -6.20
C SER A 158 -12.80 -24.94 -6.46
N GLY A 159 -12.10 -25.39 -5.42
CA GLY A 159 -10.76 -25.95 -5.54
C GLY A 159 -9.82 -25.54 -4.41
N HIS A 160 -8.53 -25.64 -4.71
CA HIS A 160 -7.44 -25.27 -3.80
C HIS A 160 -6.95 -23.88 -4.16
N PRO A 161 -7.19 -22.86 -3.32
CA PRO A 161 -6.69 -21.53 -3.60
C PRO A 161 -5.18 -21.46 -3.55
N LEU A 162 -4.59 -20.51 -4.26
CA LEU A 162 -3.14 -20.38 -4.35
C LEU A 162 -2.56 -19.76 -3.07
N THR A 163 -1.49 -20.37 -2.59
CA THR A 163 -0.60 -19.82 -1.55
C THR A 163 0.81 -19.68 -2.12
N THR A 164 1.49 -18.56 -1.87
CA THR A 164 2.88 -18.40 -2.26
C THR A 164 3.84 -18.78 -1.13
N ALA A 165 5.06 -19.23 -1.48
CA ALA A 165 6.05 -19.70 -0.51
C ALA A 165 6.59 -18.59 0.42
N ARG A 166 6.46 -17.32 0.03
CA ARG A 166 6.99 -16.19 0.80
C ARG A 166 5.91 -15.48 1.59
N PHE A 167 4.92 -14.96 0.91
CA PHE A 167 3.83 -14.17 1.46
C PHE A 167 2.80 -13.94 0.35
N GLY A 168 1.52 -14.07 0.70
CA GLY A 168 0.43 -13.78 -0.22
C GLY A 168 -0.40 -15.00 -0.60
N GLY A 169 -1.62 -14.72 -1.01
CA GLY A 169 -2.64 -15.67 -1.37
C GLY A 169 -3.54 -16.06 -0.21
N PHE A 170 -4.08 -17.27 -0.31
CA PHE A 170 -4.97 -17.87 0.68
C PHE A 170 -4.21 -18.97 1.42
N THR A 171 -3.90 -18.79 2.68
CA THR A 171 -3.06 -19.70 3.45
C THR A 171 -3.87 -20.49 4.47
N PHE A 172 -3.79 -21.82 4.39
CA PHE A 172 -4.27 -22.73 5.42
C PHE A 172 -3.15 -23.00 6.43
N GLY A 173 -3.00 -22.10 7.40
CA GLY A 173 -1.99 -22.16 8.45
C GLY A 173 -2.48 -22.78 9.75
N LYS A 174 -1.59 -22.77 10.75
CA LYS A 174 -1.90 -23.16 12.13
C LYS A 174 -1.30 -22.14 13.08
N ASP A 175 -2.01 -21.87 14.16
CA ASP A 175 -1.51 -21.05 15.25
C ASP A 175 -0.45 -21.79 16.10
N PRO A 176 0.22 -21.11 17.04
CA PRO A 176 1.22 -21.74 17.89
C PRO A 176 0.70 -22.93 18.73
N ALA A 177 -0.62 -23.01 18.96
CA ALA A 177 -1.26 -24.12 19.65
C ALA A 177 -1.64 -25.28 18.70
N GLY A 178 -1.37 -25.14 17.39
CA GLY A 178 -1.67 -26.16 16.38
C GLY A 178 -3.11 -26.12 15.84
N ARG A 179 -3.92 -25.13 16.20
CA ARG A 179 -5.30 -24.94 15.75
C ARG A 179 -5.32 -24.27 14.36
N PRO A 180 -6.38 -24.45 13.54
CA PRO A 180 -6.48 -23.77 12.25
C PRO A 180 -6.33 -22.25 12.38
N TRP A 181 -5.48 -21.66 11.54
CA TRP A 181 -5.29 -20.22 11.39
C TRP A 181 -5.15 -19.90 9.90
N ILE A 182 -6.26 -19.47 9.30
CA ILE A 182 -6.39 -19.27 7.86
C ILE A 182 -6.48 -17.78 7.59
N TYR A 183 -5.78 -17.30 6.58
CA TYR A 183 -5.70 -15.89 6.27
C TYR A 183 -5.44 -15.65 4.80
N THR A 184 -5.76 -14.44 4.34
CA THR A 184 -5.49 -13.96 2.99
C THR A 184 -4.56 -12.75 3.01
N ALA A 185 -3.79 -12.57 1.91
CA ALA A 185 -3.03 -11.36 1.62
C ALA A 185 -2.81 -11.33 0.09
N CYS A 186 -3.40 -10.37 -0.61
CA CYS A 186 -3.55 -10.46 -2.06
C CYS A 186 -3.01 -9.26 -2.84
N GLU A 187 -2.42 -8.26 -2.20
CA GLU A 187 -1.93 -7.07 -2.87
C GLU A 187 -0.99 -7.40 -4.04
N ASP A 188 0.01 -8.26 -3.82
CA ASP A 188 0.99 -8.58 -4.86
C ASP A 188 0.47 -9.54 -5.93
N ILE A 189 -0.16 -10.63 -5.50
CA ILE A 189 -0.49 -11.73 -6.40
C ILE A 189 -1.89 -11.63 -7.01
N GLY A 190 -2.72 -10.68 -6.54
CA GLY A 190 -4.09 -10.46 -6.98
C GLY A 190 -5.12 -11.30 -6.22
N ALA A 191 -6.33 -10.77 -6.10
CA ALA A 191 -7.42 -11.41 -5.38
C ALA A 191 -7.99 -12.63 -6.11
N SER A 192 -7.83 -12.70 -7.42
CA SER A 192 -8.30 -13.82 -8.25
C SER A 192 -7.67 -15.17 -7.92
N VAL A 193 -6.66 -15.20 -7.05
CA VAL A 193 -6.05 -16.44 -6.54
C VAL A 193 -6.98 -17.24 -5.62
N TRP A 194 -8.06 -16.64 -5.10
CA TRP A 194 -8.98 -17.33 -4.22
C TRP A 194 -10.47 -17.06 -4.48
N TRP A 195 -10.85 -16.01 -5.24
CA TRP A 195 -12.23 -15.77 -5.61
C TRP A 195 -12.34 -15.09 -6.97
N PRO A 196 -13.44 -15.31 -7.75
CA PRO A 196 -13.61 -14.70 -9.06
C PRO A 196 -14.01 -13.24 -8.92
N ASN A 197 -13.25 -12.35 -9.53
CA ASN A 197 -13.46 -10.90 -9.52
C ASN A 197 -12.86 -10.25 -10.78
N LYS A 198 -12.99 -8.94 -10.91
CA LYS A 198 -12.27 -8.14 -11.91
C LYS A 198 -10.96 -7.70 -11.27
N ASP A 199 -9.89 -8.51 -11.41
CA ASP A 199 -8.61 -8.35 -10.70
C ASP A 199 -7.76 -7.24 -11.31
N GLN A 200 -8.26 -6.00 -11.18
CA GLN A 200 -7.62 -4.76 -11.63
C GLN A 200 -8.17 -3.61 -10.79
N TRP A 201 -7.32 -2.64 -10.41
CA TRP A 201 -7.62 -1.66 -9.36
C TRP A 201 -8.46 -0.45 -9.80
N ARG A 202 -8.72 -0.28 -11.08
CA ARG A 202 -9.43 0.89 -11.63
C ARG A 202 -10.92 0.92 -11.31
N ASP A 203 -11.50 -0.22 -11.00
CA ASP A 203 -12.94 -0.39 -10.86
C ASP A 203 -13.25 -1.10 -9.55
N GLU A 204 -13.69 -0.35 -8.57
CA GLU A 204 -14.10 -0.85 -7.26
C GLU A 204 -15.62 -0.97 -7.20
N VAL A 205 -16.10 -2.01 -6.50
CA VAL A 205 -17.53 -2.13 -6.21
C VAL A 205 -17.98 -1.10 -5.18
N GLU A 206 -19.20 -0.59 -5.32
CA GLU A 206 -19.78 0.38 -4.37
C GLU A 206 -20.04 -0.23 -2.98
N ASN A 207 -20.28 -1.55 -2.92
CA ASN A 207 -20.52 -2.30 -1.69
C ASN A 207 -20.29 -3.80 -1.92
N MET A 208 -20.09 -4.54 -0.83
CA MET A 208 -19.89 -5.98 -0.89
C MET A 208 -20.50 -6.69 0.31
N GLN A 209 -21.19 -7.81 0.07
CA GLN A 209 -21.54 -8.76 1.11
C GLN A 209 -20.57 -9.93 1.09
N ILE A 210 -20.11 -10.35 2.28
CA ILE A 210 -19.20 -11.48 2.47
C ILE A 210 -19.87 -12.46 3.42
N SER A 211 -20.16 -13.67 2.95
CA SER A 211 -20.76 -14.77 3.71
C SER A 211 -19.81 -15.96 3.71
N VAL A 212 -19.31 -16.34 4.87
CA VAL A 212 -18.27 -17.37 5.00
C VAL A 212 -18.71 -18.48 5.93
N ALA A 213 -18.91 -19.68 5.40
CA ALA A 213 -19.20 -20.87 6.18
C ALA A 213 -17.89 -21.55 6.59
N ILE A 214 -17.65 -21.67 7.89
CA ILE A 214 -16.46 -22.29 8.50
C ILE A 214 -16.86 -23.34 9.55
N PRO A 215 -15.99 -24.31 9.88
CA PRO A 215 -16.26 -25.29 10.94
C PRO A 215 -16.61 -24.64 12.28
N ASN A 216 -17.57 -25.24 12.97
CA ASN A 216 -17.99 -24.79 14.31
C ASN A 216 -16.80 -24.67 15.26
N GLY A 217 -16.79 -23.61 16.09
CA GLY A 217 -15.69 -23.31 17.02
C GLY A 217 -14.61 -22.39 16.47
N LEU A 218 -14.59 -22.11 15.16
CA LEU A 218 -13.78 -21.07 14.56
C LEU A 218 -14.55 -19.75 14.45
N VAL A 219 -13.82 -18.66 14.35
CA VAL A 219 -14.31 -17.30 14.13
C VAL A 219 -13.77 -16.82 12.79
N ASP A 220 -14.63 -16.26 11.94
CA ASP A 220 -14.23 -15.51 10.76
C ASP A 220 -14.26 -14.01 11.05
N VAL A 221 -13.22 -13.29 10.58
CA VAL A 221 -13.16 -11.83 10.62
C VAL A 221 -12.84 -11.32 9.23
N SER A 222 -13.80 -10.60 8.64
CA SER A 222 -13.71 -10.01 7.31
C SER A 222 -13.89 -8.50 7.33
N ASN A 223 -13.83 -7.89 6.15
CA ASN A 223 -14.06 -6.45 5.94
C ASN A 223 -15.50 -6.05 6.27
N GLY A 224 -15.71 -4.78 6.56
CA GLY A 224 -17.03 -4.22 6.76
C GLY A 224 -17.64 -4.49 8.13
N LYS A 225 -18.94 -4.26 8.23
CA LYS A 225 -19.73 -4.42 9.45
C LYS A 225 -20.16 -5.86 9.63
N PHE A 226 -19.94 -6.41 10.82
CA PHE A 226 -20.50 -7.73 11.19
C PHE A 226 -22.03 -7.67 11.27
N LEU A 227 -22.70 -8.54 10.49
CA LEU A 227 -24.16 -8.62 10.46
C LEU A 227 -24.70 -9.72 11.38
N GLY A 228 -23.93 -10.79 11.61
CA GLY A 228 -24.34 -11.91 12.43
C GLY A 228 -23.76 -13.24 11.97
N LYS A 229 -24.14 -14.29 12.67
CA LYS A 229 -23.74 -15.67 12.34
C LYS A 229 -24.92 -16.62 12.42
N THR A 230 -24.89 -17.67 11.59
CA THR A 230 -25.94 -18.68 11.49
C THR A 230 -25.34 -20.09 11.56
N ASP A 231 -25.76 -20.90 12.50
CA ASP A 231 -25.45 -22.34 12.53
C ASP A 231 -26.17 -23.03 11.38
N LEU A 232 -25.41 -23.71 10.51
CA LEU A 232 -25.95 -24.41 9.34
C LEU A 232 -26.44 -25.83 9.66
N GLY A 233 -26.23 -26.32 10.89
CA GLY A 233 -26.68 -27.63 11.36
C GLY A 233 -25.87 -28.82 10.83
N ASP A 234 -24.84 -28.60 10.04
CA ASP A 234 -23.96 -29.62 9.43
C ASP A 234 -22.52 -29.57 9.94
N GLY A 235 -22.32 -28.96 11.10
CA GLY A 235 -20.97 -28.75 11.70
C GLY A 235 -20.28 -27.47 11.27
N TYR A 236 -21.00 -26.60 10.57
CA TYR A 236 -20.49 -25.31 10.11
C TYR A 236 -21.34 -24.15 10.60
N THR A 237 -20.70 -23.01 10.82
CA THR A 237 -21.34 -21.72 11.10
C THR A 237 -21.01 -20.75 9.96
N ARG A 238 -22.02 -20.08 9.41
CA ARG A 238 -21.85 -19.00 8.44
C ARG A 238 -21.71 -17.66 9.17
N TRP A 239 -20.71 -16.87 8.79
CA TRP A 239 -20.45 -15.52 9.25
C TRP A 239 -20.78 -14.56 8.13
N ASP A 240 -21.56 -13.51 8.43
CA ASP A 240 -22.05 -12.54 7.43
C ASP A 240 -21.51 -11.15 7.76
N TRP A 241 -20.90 -10.50 6.75
CA TRP A 241 -20.32 -9.17 6.80
C TRP A 241 -20.86 -8.29 5.67
N LEU A 242 -20.89 -6.97 5.87
CA LEU A 242 -21.31 -5.99 4.88
C LEU A 242 -20.31 -4.83 4.81
N VAL A 243 -19.65 -4.70 3.68
CA VAL A 243 -18.87 -3.53 3.31
C VAL A 243 -19.79 -2.51 2.67
N GLN A 244 -19.83 -1.29 3.22
CA GLN A 244 -20.78 -0.24 2.86
C GLN A 244 -20.15 0.91 2.07
N TYR A 245 -18.91 0.75 1.67
CA TYR A 245 -18.10 1.71 0.92
C TYR A 245 -17.42 1.03 -0.27
N PRO A 246 -16.90 1.79 -1.24
CA PRO A 246 -16.05 1.21 -2.27
C PRO A 246 -14.90 0.43 -1.65
N ILE A 247 -14.58 -0.73 -2.23
CA ILE A 247 -13.49 -1.59 -1.77
C ILE A 247 -12.72 -2.16 -2.95
N ASN A 248 -11.39 -2.09 -2.88
CA ASN A 248 -10.53 -2.75 -3.84
C ASN A 248 -10.57 -4.28 -3.63
N ASN A 249 -10.44 -5.02 -4.72
CA ASN A 249 -10.52 -6.47 -4.68
C ASN A 249 -9.45 -7.12 -3.80
N TYR A 250 -8.22 -6.60 -3.78
CA TYR A 250 -7.12 -7.17 -3.00
C TYR A 250 -7.32 -7.00 -1.49
N ASP A 251 -8.08 -5.98 -1.06
CA ASP A 251 -8.41 -5.71 0.34
C ASP A 251 -9.38 -6.71 0.93
N VAL A 252 -10.15 -7.42 0.08
CA VAL A 252 -11.12 -8.42 0.56
C VAL A 252 -10.39 -9.54 1.28
N ALA A 253 -10.60 -9.62 2.59
CA ALA A 253 -9.83 -10.47 3.48
C ALA A 253 -10.68 -11.47 4.23
N LEU A 254 -10.12 -12.65 4.46
CA LEU A 254 -10.60 -13.64 5.42
C LEU A 254 -9.52 -13.89 6.46
N ASN A 255 -9.92 -13.81 7.73
CA ASN A 255 -9.08 -14.20 8.87
C ASN A 255 -9.87 -15.17 9.72
N ILE A 256 -9.51 -16.45 9.65
CA ILE A 256 -10.25 -17.53 10.31
C ILE A 256 -9.36 -18.19 11.35
N GLY A 257 -9.82 -18.22 12.59
CA GLY A 257 -9.03 -18.78 13.70
C GLY A 257 -9.84 -18.95 14.98
N THR A 258 -9.16 -19.28 16.07
CA THR A 258 -9.79 -19.35 17.41
C THR A 258 -9.75 -17.99 18.10
N TYR A 259 -10.08 -16.93 17.37
CA TYR A 259 -10.02 -15.58 17.88
C TYR A 259 -10.93 -15.34 19.09
N VAL A 260 -10.40 -14.53 20.02
CA VAL A 260 -11.20 -13.83 21.03
C VAL A 260 -11.34 -12.36 20.61
N HIS A 261 -12.46 -11.76 20.98
CA HIS A 261 -12.84 -10.42 20.63
C HIS A 261 -12.87 -9.52 21.85
N PHE A 262 -12.37 -8.30 21.72
CA PHE A 262 -12.64 -7.20 22.62
C PHE A 262 -12.83 -5.91 21.82
N SER A 263 -13.53 -4.95 22.38
CA SER A 263 -13.86 -3.69 21.69
C SER A 263 -13.51 -2.48 22.53
N ASP A 264 -13.34 -1.37 21.85
CA ASP A 264 -13.21 -0.03 22.39
C ASP A 264 -13.99 0.95 21.50
N GLN A 265 -13.93 2.24 21.77
CA GLN A 265 -14.66 3.25 21.04
C GLN A 265 -13.89 4.58 21.01
N LEU A 266 -13.90 5.26 19.86
CA LEU A 266 -13.42 6.63 19.72
C LEU A 266 -14.58 7.50 19.21
N GLY A 267 -15.14 8.36 20.09
CA GLY A 267 -16.37 9.06 19.76
C GLY A 267 -17.51 8.06 19.45
N ASP A 268 -18.03 8.08 18.24
CA ASP A 268 -19.03 7.14 17.73
C ASP A 268 -18.46 6.07 16.79
N LEU A 269 -17.13 6.04 16.59
CA LEU A 269 -16.45 4.99 15.83
C LEU A 269 -16.21 3.77 16.70
N PRO A 270 -16.80 2.59 16.38
CA PRO A 270 -16.47 1.34 17.07
C PRO A 270 -15.08 0.84 16.65
N LEU A 271 -14.31 0.38 17.62
CA LEU A 271 -13.00 -0.24 17.45
C LEU A 271 -13.10 -1.68 17.92
N ASP A 272 -12.96 -2.63 17.01
CA ASP A 272 -13.09 -4.06 17.28
C ASP A 272 -11.75 -4.77 17.07
N PHE A 273 -11.35 -5.57 18.03
CA PHE A 273 -10.05 -6.22 18.06
C PHE A 273 -10.19 -7.72 18.17
N TYR A 274 -9.55 -8.44 17.26
CA TYR A 274 -9.59 -9.91 17.19
C TYR A 274 -8.18 -10.47 17.30
N VAL A 275 -7.94 -11.27 18.33
CA VAL A 275 -6.60 -11.81 18.62
C VAL A 275 -6.69 -13.26 19.09
N LEU A 276 -5.57 -13.97 19.05
CA LEU A 276 -5.49 -15.30 19.66
C LEU A 276 -5.70 -15.19 21.18
N PRO A 277 -6.31 -16.19 21.83
CA PRO A 277 -6.59 -16.14 23.27
C PRO A 277 -5.37 -15.89 24.14
N GLU A 278 -4.23 -16.40 23.72
CA GLU A 278 -2.95 -16.31 24.41
C GLU A 278 -2.36 -14.89 24.41
N ASP A 279 -2.77 -14.06 23.45
CA ASP A 279 -2.22 -12.71 23.27
C ASP A 279 -3.16 -11.59 23.71
N LEU A 280 -4.35 -11.93 24.25
CA LEU A 280 -5.40 -10.98 24.64
C LEU A 280 -4.89 -9.82 25.52
N GLU A 281 -4.12 -10.11 26.57
CA GLU A 281 -3.65 -9.07 27.50
C GLU A 281 -2.53 -8.20 26.91
N LYS A 282 -1.70 -8.75 26.03
CA LYS A 282 -0.72 -7.98 25.25
C LYS A 282 -1.43 -7.04 24.27
N ALA A 283 -2.44 -7.58 23.57
CA ALA A 283 -3.22 -6.84 22.60
C ALA A 283 -3.97 -5.66 23.23
N LYS A 284 -4.64 -5.85 24.36
CA LYS A 284 -5.32 -4.75 25.08
C LYS A 284 -4.39 -3.58 25.38
N LYS A 285 -3.14 -3.87 25.74
CA LYS A 285 -2.13 -2.83 26.01
C LYS A 285 -1.65 -2.18 24.71
N GLN A 286 -1.35 -2.96 23.68
CA GLN A 286 -0.71 -2.48 22.45
C GLN A 286 -1.72 -1.73 21.57
N PHE A 287 -2.93 -2.26 21.40
CA PHE A 287 -3.95 -1.70 20.54
C PHE A 287 -4.59 -0.40 21.09
N ALA A 288 -4.31 -0.05 22.35
CA ALA A 288 -4.64 1.28 22.87
C ALA A 288 -4.02 2.43 22.04
N GLN A 289 -2.95 2.16 21.26
CA GLN A 289 -2.33 3.13 20.37
C GLN A 289 -3.23 3.49 19.16
N ALA A 290 -4.19 2.64 18.79
CA ALA A 290 -5.07 2.88 17.65
C ALA A 290 -5.86 4.19 17.77
N LYS A 291 -6.31 4.57 18.98
CA LYS A 291 -7.02 5.84 19.18
C LYS A 291 -6.15 7.05 18.84
N GLY A 292 -4.95 7.12 19.40
CA GLY A 292 -4.04 8.24 19.12
C GLY A 292 -3.60 8.30 17.66
N MET A 293 -3.51 7.16 16.97
CA MET A 293 -3.26 7.10 15.53
C MET A 293 -4.44 7.69 14.74
N ILE A 294 -5.68 7.25 15.02
CA ILE A 294 -6.87 7.77 14.34
C ILE A 294 -6.99 9.28 14.57
N GLU A 295 -6.85 9.75 15.82
CA GLU A 295 -6.89 11.18 16.17
C GLU A 295 -5.85 12.00 15.37
N ALA A 296 -4.63 11.48 15.21
CA ALA A 296 -3.58 12.12 14.42
C ALA A 296 -3.96 12.23 12.93
N TYR A 297 -4.48 11.18 12.34
CA TYR A 297 -4.85 11.18 10.92
C TYR A 297 -6.12 11.99 10.65
N GLU A 298 -7.10 11.95 11.54
CA GLU A 298 -8.27 12.82 11.47
C GLU A 298 -7.89 14.30 11.60
N HIS A 299 -6.87 14.63 12.40
CA HIS A 299 -6.35 15.99 12.48
C HIS A 299 -5.88 16.51 11.12
N TYR A 300 -5.18 15.71 10.32
CA TYR A 300 -4.65 16.14 9.03
C TYR A 300 -5.66 16.01 7.88
N PHE A 301 -6.45 14.93 7.84
CA PHE A 301 -7.24 14.57 6.66
C PHE A 301 -8.75 14.61 6.90
N GLY A 302 -9.21 14.64 8.16
CA GLY A 302 -10.61 14.58 8.53
C GLY A 302 -11.04 13.17 8.92
N GLU A 303 -12.32 13.02 9.20
CA GLU A 303 -12.95 11.84 9.81
C GLU A 303 -12.52 10.50 9.14
N TYR A 304 -12.37 9.47 9.98
CA TYR A 304 -12.09 8.09 9.54
C TYR A 304 -13.01 7.67 8.37
N PRO A 305 -12.46 7.18 7.25
CA PRO A 305 -13.23 7.03 6.02
C PRO A 305 -14.36 6.00 6.09
N PHE A 306 -14.15 4.88 6.78
CA PHE A 306 -15.06 3.73 6.75
C PHE A 306 -15.90 3.60 8.03
N LYS A 307 -16.40 4.69 8.54
CA LYS A 307 -17.08 4.79 9.84
C LYS A 307 -18.27 3.86 10.02
N LYS A 308 -19.07 3.60 8.95
CA LYS A 308 -20.20 2.68 9.02
C LYS A 308 -19.78 1.22 9.19
N ASP A 309 -18.59 0.90 8.72
CA ASP A 309 -18.01 -0.45 8.77
C ASP A 309 -17.22 -0.70 10.06
N GLY A 310 -16.86 0.38 10.78
CA GLY A 310 -16.03 0.33 11.96
C GLY A 310 -14.55 0.12 11.63
N TYR A 311 -13.70 0.19 12.65
CA TYR A 311 -12.26 -0.07 12.53
C TYR A 311 -11.92 -1.37 13.25
N LYS A 312 -11.16 -2.25 12.59
CA LYS A 312 -10.70 -3.51 13.18
C LYS A 312 -9.19 -3.68 13.07
N LEU A 313 -8.58 -4.23 14.15
CA LEU A 313 -7.26 -4.87 14.06
C LEU A 313 -7.44 -6.37 14.27
N VAL A 314 -6.86 -7.15 13.37
CA VAL A 314 -6.96 -8.61 13.38
C VAL A 314 -5.56 -9.20 13.44
N GLU A 315 -5.27 -9.97 14.48
CA GLU A 315 -3.98 -10.65 14.63
C GLU A 315 -3.77 -11.68 13.52
N VAL A 316 -2.59 -11.61 12.88
CA VAL A 316 -2.17 -12.51 11.80
C VAL A 316 -0.70 -12.95 12.01
N PRO A 317 -0.25 -14.05 11.36
CA PRO A 317 1.12 -14.54 11.54
C PRO A 317 2.18 -13.83 10.67
N TYR A 318 1.80 -12.83 9.88
CA TYR A 318 2.70 -11.98 9.10
C TYR A 318 2.69 -10.55 9.63
N SER A 319 3.59 -9.67 9.15
CA SER A 319 3.82 -8.37 9.78
C SER A 319 2.60 -7.45 9.82
N GLY A 320 1.90 -7.30 8.70
CA GLY A 320 0.71 -6.47 8.56
C GLY A 320 0.21 -6.45 7.13
N MET A 321 -0.99 -5.91 6.94
CA MET A 321 -1.64 -5.66 5.65
C MET A 321 -2.82 -4.72 5.84
N GLU A 322 -3.00 -3.81 4.90
CA GLU A 322 -3.95 -2.71 4.96
C GLU A 322 -5.41 -3.08 4.64
N HIS A 323 -5.83 -4.32 4.81
CA HIS A 323 -7.20 -4.73 4.47
C HIS A 323 -8.25 -3.77 5.01
N GLN A 324 -9.00 -3.12 4.11
CA GLN A 324 -9.97 -2.06 4.43
C GLN A 324 -10.88 -2.45 5.58
N SER A 325 -10.96 -1.62 6.63
CA SER A 325 -11.74 -1.83 7.85
C SER A 325 -11.49 -3.13 8.63
N ALA A 326 -10.45 -3.90 8.25
CA ALA A 326 -10.06 -5.16 8.88
C ALA A 326 -8.53 -5.33 8.84
N VAL A 327 -7.82 -4.30 9.29
CA VAL A 327 -6.35 -4.18 9.22
C VAL A 327 -5.68 -5.37 9.89
N ALA A 328 -4.81 -6.05 9.14
CA ALA A 328 -4.08 -7.20 9.63
C ALA A 328 -2.86 -6.76 10.47
N TYR A 329 -2.68 -7.37 11.63
CA TYR A 329 -1.64 -7.01 12.59
C TYR A 329 -0.79 -8.20 13.01
N GLY A 330 0.53 -8.13 12.81
CA GLY A 330 1.46 -9.19 13.22
C GLY A 330 2.79 -8.67 13.77
N ASN A 331 2.80 -7.49 14.41
CA ASN A 331 4.00 -6.89 15.02
C ASN A 331 4.35 -7.46 16.41
N HIS A 332 3.77 -8.60 16.75
CA HIS A 332 4.03 -9.32 18.03
C HIS A 332 3.83 -8.45 19.29
N PHE A 333 2.94 -7.45 19.22
CA PHE A 333 2.61 -6.53 20.31
C PHE A 333 3.85 -5.79 20.86
N THR A 334 4.71 -5.32 19.94
CA THR A 334 5.93 -4.56 20.27
C THR A 334 5.96 -3.24 19.53
N ASN A 335 6.62 -2.23 20.11
CA ASN A 335 6.90 -0.97 19.42
C ASN A 335 8.04 -1.13 18.40
N GLY A 336 8.15 -0.19 17.47
CA GLY A 336 9.03 -0.28 16.31
C GLY A 336 8.52 -1.29 15.29
N TYR A 337 9.33 -1.61 14.28
CA TYR A 337 9.04 -2.67 13.33
C TYR A 337 9.62 -3.99 13.82
N LEU A 338 8.76 -4.93 14.23
CA LEU A 338 9.16 -6.21 14.86
C LEU A 338 10.18 -5.99 16.00
N GLY A 339 9.91 -4.98 16.86
CA GLY A 339 10.76 -4.65 18.00
C GLY A 339 12.04 -3.87 17.65
N ARG A 340 12.23 -3.44 16.39
CA ARG A 340 13.45 -2.76 15.92
C ARG A 340 13.19 -1.28 15.64
N ASP A 341 14.24 -0.46 15.79
CA ASP A 341 14.24 0.91 15.29
C ASP A 341 14.31 0.91 13.77
N TRP A 342 13.15 1.12 13.13
CA TRP A 342 13.00 1.02 11.69
C TRP A 342 13.80 2.07 10.91
N THR A 343 13.81 3.30 11.40
CA THR A 343 14.52 4.41 10.76
C THR A 343 15.97 4.58 11.26
N GLY A 344 16.33 3.92 12.37
CA GLY A 344 17.67 3.99 12.95
C GLY A 344 17.99 5.32 13.64
N VAL A 345 16.97 6.14 13.93
CA VAL A 345 17.13 7.49 14.52
C VAL A 345 16.52 7.64 15.91
N GLY A 346 16.11 6.53 16.52
CA GLY A 346 15.60 6.49 17.90
C GLY A 346 14.13 6.94 18.05
N VAL A 347 13.40 7.09 16.97
CA VAL A 347 11.99 7.56 16.98
C VAL A 347 11.01 6.40 16.86
N SER A 348 11.18 5.50 15.89
CA SER A 348 10.24 4.40 15.65
C SER A 348 10.03 3.46 16.85
N PRO A 349 10.97 3.25 17.80
CA PRO A 349 10.70 2.47 19.00
C PRO A 349 9.70 3.10 19.99
N LYS A 350 9.26 4.33 19.75
CA LYS A 350 8.28 5.02 20.60
C LYS A 350 6.84 4.56 20.36
N PHE A 351 6.53 3.94 19.22
CA PHE A 351 5.19 3.53 18.79
C PHE A 351 5.20 2.20 18.04
N ASP A 352 4.03 1.60 17.86
CA ASP A 352 3.87 0.38 17.04
C ASP A 352 3.80 0.76 15.55
N PHE A 353 4.85 0.40 14.81
CA PHE A 353 4.98 0.74 13.40
C PHE A 353 3.81 0.19 12.56
N ILE A 354 3.43 -1.08 12.79
CA ILE A 354 2.39 -1.73 11.99
C ILE A 354 1.01 -1.09 12.23
N ILE A 355 0.66 -0.74 13.48
CA ILE A 355 -0.58 -0.02 13.74
C ILE A 355 -0.61 1.30 12.95
N ILE A 356 0.50 2.06 12.97
CA ILE A 356 0.55 3.38 12.35
C ILE A 356 0.55 3.28 10.81
N HIS A 357 1.35 2.39 10.25
CA HIS A 357 1.48 2.22 8.80
C HIS A 357 0.22 1.62 8.18
N GLU A 358 -0.15 0.40 8.57
CA GLU A 358 -1.26 -0.33 7.95
C GLU A 358 -2.60 0.40 8.12
N SER A 359 -2.80 1.06 9.26
CA SER A 359 -4.02 1.85 9.45
C SER A 359 -4.00 3.19 8.71
N GLY A 360 -2.83 3.70 8.36
CA GLY A 360 -2.68 4.89 7.51
C GLY A 360 -3.25 4.67 6.11
N HIS A 361 -3.17 3.44 5.63
CA HIS A 361 -3.74 3.04 4.36
C HIS A 361 -5.26 3.20 4.28
N GLU A 362 -5.99 3.26 5.40
CA GLU A 362 -7.43 3.58 5.36
C GLU A 362 -7.69 4.91 4.65
N TRP A 363 -6.76 5.90 4.75
CA TRP A 363 -6.83 7.16 4.02
C TRP A 363 -6.22 7.09 2.63
N PHE A 364 -5.02 6.45 2.48
CA PHE A 364 -4.29 6.34 1.20
C PHE A 364 -3.96 4.88 0.89
N GLY A 365 -4.63 4.31 -0.07
CA GLY A 365 -4.66 2.90 -0.41
C GLY A 365 -6.10 2.44 -0.54
N ASN A 366 -6.90 2.68 0.52
CA ASN A 366 -8.29 2.24 0.59
C ASN A 366 -9.27 3.36 0.20
N ALA A 367 -9.21 4.55 0.82
CA ALA A 367 -10.13 5.64 0.50
C ALA A 367 -9.67 6.48 -0.72
N VAL A 368 -8.38 6.62 -0.95
CA VAL A 368 -7.80 7.18 -2.17
C VAL A 368 -6.91 6.11 -2.77
N THR A 369 -7.38 5.47 -3.84
CA THR A 369 -6.78 4.28 -4.43
C THR A 369 -6.07 4.60 -5.74
N ALA A 370 -4.93 3.97 -6.01
CA ALA A 370 -4.28 4.01 -7.32
C ALA A 370 -5.10 3.21 -8.35
N ALA A 371 -5.41 3.81 -9.49
CA ALA A 371 -6.15 3.14 -10.56
C ALA A 371 -5.32 2.09 -11.32
N ASP A 372 -4.02 2.06 -11.12
CA ASP A 372 -3.09 1.10 -11.73
C ASP A 372 -1.95 0.81 -10.74
N ARG A 373 -1.52 -0.44 -10.66
CA ARG A 373 -0.43 -0.85 -9.75
C ARG A 373 0.86 -0.07 -9.95
N SER A 374 1.12 0.44 -11.15
CA SER A 374 2.28 1.28 -11.43
C SER A 374 2.34 2.54 -10.56
N ASP A 375 1.20 3.00 -10.07
CA ASP A 375 1.04 4.22 -9.30
C ASP A 375 0.92 3.95 -7.77
N MET A 376 1.36 2.77 -7.28
CA MET A 376 1.31 2.38 -5.85
C MET A 376 2.00 3.37 -4.90
N TRP A 377 2.83 4.29 -5.38
CA TRP A 377 3.36 5.36 -4.53
C TRP A 377 2.23 6.23 -3.92
N ILE A 378 1.04 6.24 -4.55
CA ILE A 378 -0.17 6.89 -4.01
C ILE A 378 -0.64 6.18 -2.74
N HIS A 379 -0.47 4.85 -2.66
CA HIS A 379 -0.69 4.10 -1.42
C HIS A 379 0.51 4.30 -0.47
N GLU A 380 1.65 3.78 -0.86
CA GLU A 380 2.79 3.56 -0.01
C GLU A 380 3.59 4.82 0.33
N GLY A 381 3.76 5.71 -0.66
CA GLY A 381 4.47 6.97 -0.46
C GLY A 381 3.71 7.91 0.46
N TRP A 382 2.38 8.02 0.26
CA TRP A 382 1.54 8.80 1.17
C TRP A 382 1.46 8.17 2.56
N THR A 383 1.25 6.85 2.67
CA THR A 383 1.17 6.19 3.98
C THR A 383 2.48 6.27 4.74
N THR A 384 3.62 6.09 4.08
CA THR A 384 4.93 6.34 4.70
C THR A 384 5.09 7.81 5.14
N TYR A 385 4.50 8.77 4.40
CA TYR A 385 4.46 10.15 4.84
C TYR A 385 3.48 10.37 6.01
N LEU A 386 2.37 9.63 6.08
CA LEU A 386 1.46 9.64 7.23
C LEU A 386 2.17 9.21 8.52
N GLU A 387 3.11 8.27 8.47
CA GLU A 387 3.95 7.95 9.64
C GLU A 387 4.72 9.19 10.13
N VAL A 388 5.28 9.99 9.19
CA VAL A 388 5.96 11.25 9.52
C VAL A 388 4.99 12.24 10.18
N LEU A 389 3.76 12.35 9.67
CA LEU A 389 2.73 13.21 10.23
C LEU A 389 2.26 12.74 11.62
N TYR A 390 2.13 11.43 11.83
CA TYR A 390 1.85 10.87 13.15
C TYR A 390 2.96 11.23 14.15
N VAL A 391 4.23 11.10 13.72
CA VAL A 391 5.37 11.49 14.55
C VAL A 391 5.34 13.01 14.84
N GLU A 392 5.02 13.84 13.85
CA GLU A 392 4.90 15.29 14.04
C GLU A 392 3.80 15.66 15.04
N TYR A 393 2.62 15.05 14.91
CA TYR A 393 1.48 15.25 15.80
C TYR A 393 1.79 14.82 17.24
N THR A 394 2.45 13.65 17.39
CA THR A 394 2.61 13.00 18.70
C THR A 394 3.89 13.43 19.43
N PHE A 395 5.00 13.62 18.70
CA PHE A 395 6.34 13.85 19.27
C PHE A 395 6.97 15.17 18.84
N GLY A 396 6.33 15.89 17.90
CA GLY A 396 6.74 17.20 17.42
C GLY A 396 7.62 17.17 16.17
N HIS A 397 7.77 18.37 15.59
CA HIS A 397 8.42 18.59 14.30
C HIS A 397 9.87 18.08 14.22
N ASP A 398 10.67 18.27 15.27
CA ASP A 398 12.09 17.85 15.27
C ASP A 398 12.24 16.34 15.16
N ASP A 399 11.38 15.55 15.82
CA ASP A 399 11.38 14.10 15.74
C ASP A 399 10.83 13.63 14.38
N ALA A 400 9.83 14.32 13.82
CA ALA A 400 9.32 14.04 12.47
C ALA A 400 10.41 14.26 11.40
N LEU A 401 11.16 15.35 11.52
CA LEU A 401 12.26 15.65 10.61
C LEU A 401 13.40 14.60 10.72
N LYS A 402 13.75 14.15 11.93
CA LYS A 402 14.69 13.03 12.10
C LYS A 402 14.14 11.77 11.47
N TYR A 403 12.87 11.46 11.70
CA TYR A 403 12.22 10.25 11.23
C TYR A 403 12.22 10.15 9.70
N VAL A 404 11.76 11.18 8.98
CA VAL A 404 11.75 11.18 7.52
C VAL A 404 13.17 11.12 6.93
N ASN A 405 14.15 11.79 7.55
CA ASN A 405 15.54 11.70 7.10
C ASN A 405 16.18 10.32 7.34
N GLY A 406 15.64 9.55 8.29
CA GLY A 406 16.03 8.15 8.52
C GLY A 406 15.69 7.23 7.35
N TYR A 407 14.84 7.66 6.42
CA TYR A 407 14.52 6.91 5.19
C TYR A 407 15.56 7.09 4.08
N LYS A 408 16.36 8.16 4.08
CA LYS A 408 17.37 8.43 3.02
C LYS A 408 18.30 7.24 2.73
N PRO A 409 18.87 6.55 3.74
CA PRO A 409 19.75 5.41 3.47
C PRO A 409 19.05 4.19 2.87
N LYS A 410 17.70 4.15 2.89
CA LYS A 410 16.90 3.04 2.38
C LYS A 410 16.55 3.19 0.90
N VAL A 411 16.64 4.40 0.36
CA VAL A 411 16.39 4.69 -1.07
C VAL A 411 17.45 4.04 -1.94
N GLN A 412 17.02 3.26 -2.91
CA GLN A 412 17.89 2.47 -3.78
C GLN A 412 18.15 3.13 -5.14
N ASN A 413 17.23 3.91 -5.67
CA ASN A 413 17.30 4.60 -6.97
C ASN A 413 17.75 3.70 -8.14
N ARG A 414 17.25 2.45 -8.16
CA ARG A 414 17.59 1.49 -9.24
C ARG A 414 16.67 1.62 -10.43
N GLU A 415 15.42 1.97 -10.19
CA GLU A 415 14.34 2.09 -11.17
C GLU A 415 13.46 3.29 -10.80
N PRO A 416 12.72 3.88 -11.76
CA PRO A 416 11.69 4.86 -11.45
C PRO A 416 10.64 4.28 -10.50
N ILE A 417 10.04 5.13 -9.67
CA ILE A 417 8.97 4.71 -8.76
C ILE A 417 7.73 4.26 -9.55
N ILE A 418 7.36 5.03 -10.59
CA ILE A 418 6.24 4.68 -11.46
C ILE A 418 6.71 3.62 -12.43
N ALA A 419 6.10 2.43 -12.32
CA ALA A 419 6.36 1.29 -13.18
C ALA A 419 5.63 1.40 -14.55
N GLU A 420 5.72 0.38 -15.39
CA GLU A 420 4.96 0.29 -16.64
C GLU A 420 3.50 -0.02 -16.34
N ARG A 421 2.60 0.75 -16.91
CA ARG A 421 1.15 0.61 -16.72
C ARG A 421 0.57 -0.58 -17.47
N GLY A 422 -0.55 -1.09 -16.95
CA GLY A 422 -1.26 -2.21 -17.56
C GLY A 422 -0.55 -3.55 -17.40
N ILE A 423 0.34 -3.66 -16.43
CA ILE A 423 1.06 -4.89 -16.09
C ILE A 423 0.91 -5.14 -14.59
N ALA A 424 0.52 -6.35 -14.22
CA ALA A 424 0.42 -6.75 -12.83
C ALA A 424 1.81 -7.03 -12.23
N ALA A 425 2.62 -5.98 -12.10
CA ALA A 425 3.94 -6.01 -11.49
C ALA A 425 3.99 -5.03 -10.32
N THR A 426 4.68 -5.40 -9.25
CA THR A 426 4.86 -4.53 -8.08
C THR A 426 5.96 -3.52 -8.36
N PRO A 427 5.74 -2.22 -8.12
CA PRO A 427 6.75 -1.18 -8.25
C PRO A 427 7.91 -1.37 -7.27
N PRO A 428 9.06 -0.67 -7.49
CA PRO A 428 10.21 -0.77 -6.60
C PRO A 428 9.93 -0.19 -5.22
N GLN A 429 10.62 -0.69 -4.18
CA GLN A 429 10.48 -0.23 -2.78
C GLN A 429 10.70 1.28 -2.58
N ASP A 430 11.31 1.96 -3.52
CA ASP A 430 11.46 3.41 -3.48
C ASP A 430 10.11 4.15 -3.52
N MET A 431 9.01 3.47 -3.86
CA MET A 431 7.65 4.00 -3.71
C MET A 431 7.34 4.42 -2.28
N TYR A 432 7.85 3.70 -1.27
CA TYR A 432 7.74 4.05 0.16
C TYR A 432 8.64 5.24 0.49
N PHE A 433 9.94 5.01 0.47
CA PHE A 433 10.94 5.91 1.07
C PHE A 433 11.18 7.16 0.24
N LYS A 434 11.41 7.01 -1.06
CA LYS A 434 11.58 8.14 -1.97
C LYS A 434 10.27 8.90 -2.13
N GLY A 435 9.12 8.20 -2.13
CA GLY A 435 7.79 8.81 -2.14
C GLY A 435 7.57 9.73 -0.94
N ALA A 436 7.80 9.26 0.28
CA ALA A 436 7.66 10.08 1.50
C ALA A 436 8.66 11.24 1.56
N LEU A 437 9.91 11.02 1.18
CA LEU A 437 10.94 12.06 1.09
C LEU A 437 10.60 13.14 0.05
N PHE A 438 9.98 12.73 -1.06
CA PHE A 438 9.46 13.65 -2.07
C PHE A 438 8.31 14.51 -1.52
N LEU A 439 7.33 13.91 -0.83
CA LEU A 439 6.22 14.65 -0.21
C LEU A 439 6.72 15.66 0.83
N ASN A 440 7.70 15.27 1.65
CA ASN A 440 8.35 16.20 2.57
C ASN A 440 9.09 17.34 1.82
N THR A 441 9.73 17.03 0.70
CA THR A 441 10.35 18.05 -0.17
C THR A 441 9.31 19.00 -0.73
N LEU A 442 8.19 18.48 -1.23
CA LEU A 442 7.08 19.26 -1.77
C LEU A 442 6.48 20.22 -0.74
N ARG A 443 6.31 19.79 0.53
CA ARG A 443 5.94 20.67 1.65
C ARG A 443 6.88 21.87 1.77
N ASN A 444 8.19 21.61 1.69
CA ASN A 444 9.21 22.67 1.81
C ASN A 444 9.32 23.53 0.55
N VAL A 445 8.93 23.04 -0.61
CA VAL A 445 8.80 23.82 -1.85
C VAL A 445 7.64 24.81 -1.73
N ILE A 446 6.51 24.40 -1.16
CA ILE A 446 5.34 25.27 -0.87
C ILE A 446 5.70 26.29 0.19
N ASN A 447 6.55 25.94 1.15
CA ASN A 447 7.15 26.83 2.15
C ASN A 447 6.12 27.62 2.98
N ASP A 448 4.97 27.02 3.24
CA ASP A 448 3.88 27.55 4.08
C ASP A 448 3.13 26.34 4.67
N ASP A 449 3.35 26.06 5.95
CA ASP A 449 2.74 24.90 6.61
C ASP A 449 1.21 25.00 6.69
N ALA A 450 0.67 26.19 6.94
CA ALA A 450 -0.78 26.36 7.01
C ALA A 450 -1.43 26.05 5.64
N ARG A 451 -0.80 26.53 4.56
CA ARG A 451 -1.21 26.21 3.19
C ARG A 451 -1.03 24.72 2.87
N TRP A 452 0.08 24.10 3.32
CA TRP A 452 0.34 22.68 3.13
C TRP A 452 -0.73 21.80 3.79
N TRP A 453 -1.07 22.09 5.05
CA TRP A 453 -2.11 21.34 5.77
C TRP A 453 -3.48 21.46 5.12
N ALA A 454 -3.85 22.65 4.69
CA ALA A 454 -5.08 22.85 3.93
C ALA A 454 -5.07 22.08 2.62
N LEU A 455 -3.96 22.15 1.86
CA LEU A 455 -3.82 21.52 0.56
C LEU A 455 -3.93 19.99 0.62
N ILE A 456 -3.26 19.32 1.56
CA ILE A 456 -3.31 17.85 1.66
C ILE A 456 -4.65 17.36 2.19
N ARG A 457 -5.30 18.12 3.09
CA ARG A 457 -6.66 17.83 3.55
C ARG A 457 -7.65 17.93 2.39
N ASP A 458 -7.60 19.01 1.63
CA ASP A 458 -8.48 19.24 0.48
C ASP A 458 -8.23 18.22 -0.63
N PHE A 459 -6.95 17.83 -0.85
CA PHE A 459 -6.57 16.75 -1.76
C PHE A 459 -7.26 15.45 -1.39
N TYR A 460 -7.13 15.02 -0.13
CA TYR A 460 -7.78 13.81 0.36
C TYR A 460 -9.32 13.91 0.22
N GLN A 461 -9.94 15.01 0.64
CA GLN A 461 -11.39 15.17 0.56
C GLN A 461 -11.90 15.19 -0.89
N HIS A 462 -11.09 15.70 -1.83
CA HIS A 462 -11.43 15.75 -3.26
C HIS A 462 -11.43 14.36 -3.90
N PHE A 463 -10.46 13.52 -3.54
CA PHE A 463 -10.29 12.20 -4.15
C PHE A 463 -10.79 11.02 -3.30
N LYS A 464 -11.33 11.29 -2.13
CA LYS A 464 -11.90 10.26 -1.25
C LYS A 464 -12.91 9.38 -1.99
N TYR A 465 -12.73 8.06 -1.91
CA TYR A 465 -13.49 7.03 -2.62
C TYR A 465 -13.35 7.09 -4.15
N GLN A 466 -12.18 7.44 -4.63
CA GLN A 466 -11.87 7.47 -6.06
C GLN A 466 -10.57 6.72 -6.36
N ASN A 467 -10.53 6.13 -7.55
CA ASN A 467 -9.34 5.50 -8.11
C ASN A 467 -8.65 6.52 -9.02
N ILE A 468 -7.43 6.92 -8.67
CA ILE A 468 -6.70 8.01 -9.32
C ILE A 468 -5.36 7.56 -9.91
N MET A 469 -4.83 8.35 -10.83
CA MET A 469 -3.51 8.19 -11.41
C MET A 469 -2.57 9.29 -10.91
N THR A 470 -1.28 9.12 -11.08
CA THR A 470 -0.29 10.17 -10.76
C THR A 470 -0.60 11.49 -11.47
N GLU A 471 -1.12 11.45 -12.70
CA GLU A 471 -1.50 12.65 -13.46
C GLU A 471 -2.60 13.46 -12.77
N ASP A 472 -3.55 12.79 -12.10
CA ASP A 472 -4.61 13.46 -11.31
C ASP A 472 -3.99 14.19 -10.12
N VAL A 473 -3.03 13.55 -9.43
CA VAL A 473 -2.28 14.16 -8.32
C VAL A 473 -1.54 15.40 -8.82
N VAL A 474 -0.78 15.28 -9.91
CA VAL A 474 0.01 16.40 -10.48
C VAL A 474 -0.89 17.54 -10.92
N ALA A 475 -2.00 17.24 -11.61
CA ALA A 475 -2.96 18.24 -12.06
C ALA A 475 -3.58 19.00 -10.88
N TYR A 476 -3.97 18.27 -9.83
CA TYR A 476 -4.52 18.86 -8.61
C TYR A 476 -3.53 19.81 -7.94
N PHE A 477 -2.29 19.36 -7.70
CA PHE A 477 -1.28 20.20 -7.05
C PHE A 477 -0.92 21.42 -7.89
N ASN A 478 -0.76 21.29 -9.20
CA ASN A 478 -0.54 22.43 -10.10
C ASN A 478 -1.69 23.45 -10.00
N GLN A 479 -2.93 22.97 -10.03
CA GLN A 479 -4.12 23.81 -9.97
C GLN A 479 -4.26 24.54 -8.63
N GLN A 480 -4.12 23.84 -7.51
CA GLN A 480 -4.33 24.43 -6.19
C GLN A 480 -3.19 25.33 -5.75
N THR A 481 -1.97 25.03 -6.15
CA THR A 481 -0.81 25.85 -5.80
C THR A 481 -0.58 27.02 -6.75
N GLN A 482 -1.09 26.95 -7.98
CA GLN A 482 -0.78 27.84 -9.11
C GLN A 482 0.72 27.84 -9.45
N LEU A 483 1.41 26.74 -9.14
CA LEU A 483 2.81 26.49 -9.51
C LEU A 483 2.88 25.42 -10.60
N TYR A 484 3.89 25.49 -11.44
CA TYR A 484 4.18 24.44 -12.42
C TYR A 484 5.09 23.38 -11.78
N LEU A 485 4.49 22.42 -11.11
CA LEU A 485 5.17 21.37 -10.35
C LEU A 485 5.43 20.09 -11.16
N THR A 486 4.91 19.99 -12.38
CA THR A 486 5.05 18.78 -13.22
C THR A 486 6.50 18.29 -13.33
N PRO A 487 7.52 19.14 -13.66
CA PRO A 487 8.91 18.66 -13.72
C PRO A 487 9.45 18.20 -12.36
N LEU A 488 8.92 18.75 -11.26
CA LEU A 488 9.31 18.32 -9.92
C LEU A 488 8.78 16.90 -9.62
N PHE A 489 7.50 16.63 -9.91
CA PHE A 489 6.92 15.30 -9.79
C PHE A 489 7.63 14.30 -10.71
N ASP A 490 7.84 14.64 -11.98
CA ASP A 490 8.47 13.75 -12.95
C ASP A 490 9.91 13.40 -12.55
N GLN A 491 10.70 14.37 -12.06
CA GLN A 491 12.06 14.12 -11.60
C GLN A 491 12.11 13.08 -10.46
N TYR A 492 11.22 13.16 -9.48
CA TYR A 492 11.27 12.23 -8.35
C TYR A 492 10.59 10.90 -8.64
N LEU A 493 9.53 10.87 -9.46
CA LEU A 493 8.71 9.68 -9.66
C LEU A 493 9.10 8.88 -10.91
N ARG A 494 9.56 9.55 -11.98
CA ARG A 494 9.84 8.93 -13.28
C ARG A 494 11.33 8.79 -13.60
N HIS A 495 12.20 9.38 -12.78
CA HIS A 495 13.66 9.27 -12.93
C HIS A 495 14.29 8.66 -11.66
N THR A 496 15.43 8.00 -11.85
CA THR A 496 16.19 7.41 -10.75
C THR A 496 17.07 8.45 -10.04
N ALA A 497 17.62 9.39 -10.76
CA ALA A 497 18.54 10.36 -10.19
C ALA A 497 17.86 11.32 -9.20
N ILE A 498 18.51 11.54 -8.07
CA ILE A 498 18.14 12.61 -7.14
C ILE A 498 18.75 13.91 -7.65
N PRO A 499 17.96 15.01 -7.73
CA PRO A 499 18.49 16.28 -8.23
C PRO A 499 19.68 16.76 -7.38
N THR A 500 20.72 17.27 -8.05
CA THR A 500 21.94 17.76 -7.40
C THR A 500 22.03 19.26 -7.54
N LEU A 501 22.09 19.98 -6.42
CA LEU A 501 22.43 21.40 -6.43
C LEU A 501 23.94 21.55 -6.64
N GLU A 502 24.34 22.04 -7.81
CA GLU A 502 25.74 22.41 -8.11
C GLU A 502 26.01 23.85 -7.66
N LEU A 503 27.07 24.03 -6.88
CA LEU A 503 27.52 25.31 -6.36
C LEU A 503 28.99 25.56 -6.76
N LYS A 504 29.29 26.67 -7.41
CA LYS A 504 30.66 27.12 -7.75
C LYS A 504 30.95 28.42 -7.02
N PHE A 505 31.92 28.39 -6.11
CA PHE A 505 32.29 29.55 -5.31
C PHE A 505 33.37 30.37 -5.99
N ASN A 506 33.12 31.68 -6.12
CA ASN A 506 34.14 32.66 -6.47
C ASN A 506 34.38 33.56 -5.25
N GLU A 507 35.27 33.12 -4.36
CA GLU A 507 35.54 33.82 -3.11
C GLU A 507 36.16 35.21 -3.34
N ALA A 508 36.86 35.43 -4.47
CA ALA A 508 37.47 36.71 -4.80
C ALA A 508 36.40 37.78 -5.09
N ASP A 509 35.29 37.39 -5.72
CA ASP A 509 34.18 38.28 -6.08
C ASP A 509 33.05 38.27 -5.06
N GLY A 510 33.12 37.39 -4.06
CA GLY A 510 32.05 37.19 -3.07
C GLY A 510 30.74 36.67 -3.70
N THR A 511 30.86 35.74 -4.65
CA THR A 511 29.72 35.19 -5.37
C THR A 511 29.73 33.66 -5.34
N VAL A 512 28.55 33.07 -5.54
CA VAL A 512 28.34 31.65 -5.81
C VAL A 512 27.42 31.51 -7.02
N ASP A 513 27.87 30.73 -8.00
CA ASP A 513 27.04 30.30 -9.11
C ASP A 513 26.36 28.99 -8.71
N TYR A 514 25.07 28.85 -9.08
CA TYR A 514 24.28 27.71 -8.72
C TYR A 514 23.33 27.28 -9.84
N ARG A 515 23.06 25.97 -9.91
CA ARG A 515 22.01 25.39 -10.76
C ARG A 515 21.58 24.02 -10.24
N TRP A 516 20.48 23.53 -10.73
CA TRP A 516 20.13 22.12 -10.63
C TRP A 516 20.79 21.32 -11.76
N GLN A 517 21.37 20.16 -11.40
CA GLN A 517 21.60 19.04 -12.29
C GLN A 517 20.46 18.04 -12.06
N ALA A 518 19.60 17.86 -13.07
CA ALA A 518 18.42 17.01 -13.04
C ALA A 518 18.23 16.35 -14.41
N ASP A 519 17.46 15.25 -14.44
CA ASP A 519 17.10 14.55 -15.69
C ASP A 519 15.99 15.32 -16.44
N GLU A 520 15.08 15.97 -15.68
CA GLU A 520 14.05 16.83 -16.24
C GLU A 520 14.64 18.17 -16.71
N PRO A 521 14.52 18.50 -18.02
CA PRO A 521 15.14 19.70 -18.58
C PRO A 521 14.63 21.00 -17.95
N ASP A 522 13.34 21.05 -17.65
CA ASP A 522 12.66 22.22 -17.09
C ASP A 522 12.58 22.17 -15.55
N PHE A 523 13.40 21.33 -14.92
CA PHE A 523 13.41 21.22 -13.48
C PHE A 523 13.77 22.55 -12.82
N ALA A 524 12.87 23.00 -11.98
CA ALA A 524 13.05 24.20 -11.15
C ALA A 524 12.50 23.93 -9.76
N MET A 525 13.28 24.21 -8.74
CA MET A 525 12.87 24.00 -7.37
C MET A 525 13.51 25.06 -6.46
N PRO A 526 12.71 25.77 -5.65
CA PRO A 526 13.25 26.63 -4.61
C PRO A 526 13.99 25.81 -3.55
N ILE A 527 15.06 26.35 -3.00
CA ILE A 527 15.80 25.67 -1.95
C ILE A 527 16.40 26.67 -0.96
N ARG A 528 16.45 26.28 0.32
CA ARG A 528 17.06 27.09 1.38
C ARG A 528 18.57 26.86 1.41
N VAL A 529 19.32 27.96 1.33
CA VAL A 529 20.79 27.98 1.34
C VAL A 529 21.30 29.07 2.28
N GLY A 530 22.57 29.05 2.66
CA GLY A 530 23.21 30.05 3.50
C GLY A 530 23.65 29.49 4.85
N LYS A 531 23.24 30.09 5.96
CA LYS A 531 23.50 29.55 7.32
C LYS A 531 22.22 28.93 7.89
N LYS A 532 22.37 27.85 8.68
CA LYS A 532 21.24 27.20 9.37
C LYS A 532 20.44 28.17 10.25
N THR A 533 21.07 29.23 10.73
CA THR A 533 20.43 30.26 11.57
C THR A 533 19.79 31.39 10.77
N ASP A 534 20.08 31.47 9.45
CA ASP A 534 19.62 32.55 8.55
C ASP A 534 19.56 32.02 7.11
N TRP A 535 18.50 31.28 6.81
CA TRP A 535 18.27 30.70 5.48
C TRP A 535 17.80 31.75 4.48
N GLN A 536 18.39 31.73 3.30
CA GLN A 536 17.89 32.41 2.10
C GLN A 536 17.26 31.38 1.16
N ILE A 537 16.17 31.74 0.50
CA ILE A 537 15.53 30.89 -0.52
C ILE A 537 16.01 31.37 -1.88
N ILE A 538 16.65 30.48 -2.63
CA ILE A 538 16.99 30.72 -4.03
C ILE A 538 16.03 29.97 -4.95
N GLN A 539 15.72 30.57 -6.11
CA GLN A 539 14.91 29.96 -7.17
C GLN A 539 15.87 29.34 -8.20
N ALA A 540 16.33 28.11 -7.90
CA ALA A 540 17.30 27.43 -8.77
C ALA A 540 16.59 26.71 -9.92
N THR A 541 17.20 26.77 -11.10
CA THR A 541 16.79 26.07 -12.33
C THR A 541 17.94 25.23 -12.88
N THR A 542 17.76 24.56 -13.98
CA THR A 542 18.86 23.84 -14.68
C THR A 542 19.90 24.74 -15.32
N TYR A 543 19.64 26.04 -15.39
CA TYR A 543 20.57 27.03 -15.91
C TYR A 543 21.39 27.67 -14.79
N TRP A 544 22.68 28.02 -15.10
CA TRP A 544 23.55 28.72 -14.15
C TRP A 544 23.00 30.11 -13.81
N GLN A 545 22.91 30.37 -12.53
CA GLN A 545 22.48 31.62 -11.91
C GLN A 545 23.55 32.04 -10.89
N THR A 546 23.69 33.32 -10.61
CA THR A 546 24.69 33.84 -9.68
C THR A 546 24.04 34.62 -8.55
N MET A 547 24.49 34.40 -7.31
CA MET A 547 24.13 35.23 -6.16
C MET A 547 25.37 35.76 -5.44
N LYS A 548 25.26 36.92 -4.79
CA LYS A 548 26.28 37.41 -3.85
C LYS A 548 26.15 36.67 -2.51
N THR A 549 27.30 36.33 -1.94
CA THR A 549 27.35 35.74 -0.60
C THR A 549 28.63 36.16 0.12
N PRO A 550 28.56 36.59 1.39
CA PRO A 550 29.73 36.82 2.22
C PRO A 550 30.32 35.52 2.79
N LEU A 551 29.66 34.39 2.59
CA LEU A 551 30.01 33.09 3.17
C LEU A 551 31.05 32.40 2.29
N LYS A 552 32.03 31.81 2.94
CA LYS A 552 32.95 30.88 2.28
C LYS A 552 32.30 29.54 1.99
N LYS A 553 32.89 28.76 1.09
CA LYS A 553 32.41 27.44 0.69
C LYS A 553 32.06 26.49 1.89
N ASN A 554 32.88 26.50 2.95
CA ASN A 554 32.69 25.67 4.13
C ASN A 554 31.68 26.25 5.14
N GLU A 555 31.26 27.48 4.98
CA GLU A 555 30.24 28.15 5.85
C GLU A 555 28.85 28.18 5.20
N PHE A 556 28.78 27.84 3.91
CA PHE A 556 27.56 27.89 3.13
C PHE A 556 26.84 26.54 3.22
N ASP A 557 25.75 26.48 3.95
CA ASP A 557 24.92 25.31 4.10
C ASP A 557 23.82 25.24 3.06
N VAL A 558 23.28 24.04 2.84
CA VAL A 558 22.08 23.74 2.06
C VAL A 558 21.17 22.92 2.95
N ALA A 559 19.89 23.23 3.02
CA ALA A 559 18.91 22.59 3.90
C ALA A 559 18.54 21.18 3.40
N THR A 560 19.51 20.29 3.29
CA THR A 560 19.29 18.91 2.81
C THR A 560 18.44 18.07 3.74
N ASP A 561 18.26 18.48 5.00
CA ASP A 561 17.33 17.87 5.95
C ASP A 561 15.85 18.16 5.64
N LEU A 562 15.57 19.28 4.96
CA LEU A 562 14.23 19.67 4.51
C LEU A 562 13.90 19.17 3.09
N TYR A 563 14.93 19.05 2.25
CA TYR A 563 14.80 18.66 0.84
C TYR A 563 15.59 17.38 0.57
N PHE A 564 14.99 16.46 -0.16
CA PHE A 564 15.68 15.25 -0.60
C PHE A 564 16.48 15.51 -1.87
N VAL A 565 17.68 16.03 -1.72
CA VAL A 565 18.58 16.46 -2.79
C VAL A 565 20.03 16.09 -2.49
N ASN A 566 20.84 16.05 -3.53
CA ASN A 566 22.29 16.04 -3.44
C ASN A 566 22.87 17.45 -3.57
N VAL A 567 24.09 17.64 -3.07
CA VAL A 567 24.83 18.92 -3.17
C VAL A 567 26.25 18.67 -3.64
N SER A 568 26.68 19.41 -4.66
CA SER A 568 28.06 19.45 -5.14
C SER A 568 28.62 20.87 -4.98
N LYS A 569 29.67 21.02 -4.17
CA LYS A 569 30.37 22.31 -3.96
C LYS A 569 31.72 22.27 -4.65
N GLN A 570 31.96 23.20 -5.56
CA GLN A 570 33.23 23.39 -6.31
C GLN A 570 33.92 24.70 -5.91
#